data_a603a2b099b136d58240e3471f7d8619
#
_entry.id   a603a2b099b136d58240e3471f7d8619
#
_cell.length_a   1.000
_cell.length_b   1.000
_cell.length_c   1.000
_cell.angle_alpha   90.00
_cell.angle_beta   90.00
_cell.angle_gamma   90.00
#
_symmetry.space_group_name_H-M   'P 1'
#
loop_
_entity.id
_entity.type
_entity.pdbx_description
1 polymer ?
#
loop_
_entity_poly.entity_id
_entity_poly.type
_entity_poly.pdbx_seq_one_letter_code
_entity_poly.pdbx_strand_id
1 'polypeptide(L)'
;MKITKYKFCRIFNSQGSLGACLACVALLTLMGCGSLSSNKQVIPPCPKIFLLKDANTLTVFNSKKETDIIDIFSDVSIINFKAQCGFNKKRTEVSLSLRILFDVSRGPANKNQSVGFDYFVAIPKFHPSPSGKKVFPINVMFKGNKNRMKLMDRVEIKVPISTKYDANEYSIYIGIQLTSNQLKYNRQQMNQNLRR
;
A
#
# COMPACT_ATOMS: atom_id res chain seq x y z
N MET A 1 20.67 29.40 -19.40
CA MET A 1 21.18 28.74 -20.63
C MET A 1 22.65 29.10 -20.78
N LYS A 2 23.56 28.25 -20.32
CA LYS A 2 25.01 28.46 -20.43
C LYS A 2 25.58 27.35 -21.32
N ILE A 3 26.04 27.75 -22.47
CA ILE A 3 26.66 26.88 -23.49
C ILE A 3 28.16 26.85 -23.22
N THR A 4 28.72 25.70 -22.91
CA THR A 4 30.16 25.54 -22.71
C THR A 4 30.76 25.05 -24.02
N LYS A 5 31.64 25.85 -24.62
CA LYS A 5 32.37 25.59 -25.87
C LYS A 5 33.51 24.59 -25.60
N TYR A 6 33.53 23.51 -26.30
CA TYR A 6 34.69 22.60 -26.37
C TYR A 6 35.79 23.19 -27.22
N LYS A 7 36.99 23.33 -26.65
CA LYS A 7 38.19 23.70 -27.37
C LYS A 7 38.76 22.48 -28.10
N PHE A 8 38.82 22.60 -29.42
CA PHE A 8 39.48 21.66 -30.31
C PHE A 8 40.98 21.69 -30.09
N CYS A 9 41.61 20.58 -29.72
CA CYS A 9 43.06 20.45 -29.57
C CYS A 9 43.69 20.23 -30.93
N ARG A 10 44.51 21.19 -31.40
CA ARG A 10 45.31 21.11 -32.63
C ARG A 10 46.37 20.03 -32.47
N ILE A 11 46.39 19.09 -33.39
CA ILE A 11 47.45 18.10 -33.55
C ILE A 11 48.69 18.80 -34.09
N PHE A 12 49.73 18.83 -33.29
CA PHE A 12 51.05 19.31 -33.66
C PHE A 12 51.83 18.10 -34.24
N ASN A 13 52.16 18.18 -35.52
CA ASN A 13 52.96 17.20 -36.24
C ASN A 13 54.43 17.46 -35.95
N SER A 14 55.09 16.53 -35.26
CA SER A 14 56.55 16.53 -35.16
C SER A 14 57.06 15.09 -35.26
N GLN A 15 57.84 14.85 -36.33
CA GLN A 15 58.59 13.63 -36.58
C GLN A 15 59.64 13.44 -35.45
N GLY A 16 59.62 12.31 -34.80
CA GLY A 16 60.68 11.95 -33.86
C GLY A 16 60.31 10.80 -32.94
N SER A 17 60.97 9.68 -33.16
CA SER A 17 61.14 8.59 -32.22
C SER A 17 60.01 7.60 -32.00
N LEU A 18 60.03 6.52 -32.77
CA LEU A 18 59.20 5.30 -32.59
C LEU A 18 59.33 4.65 -31.19
N GLY A 19 60.35 5.01 -30.42
CA GLY A 19 60.57 4.41 -29.08
C GLY A 19 59.73 5.00 -27.95
N ALA A 20 59.25 6.23 -28.07
CA ALA A 20 58.48 6.89 -26.99
C ALA A 20 56.99 6.50 -27.00
N CYS A 21 56.45 6.11 -28.13
CA CYS A 21 55.02 5.71 -28.23
C CYS A 21 54.70 4.36 -27.56
N LEU A 22 55.65 3.39 -27.59
CA LEU A 22 55.42 2.09 -26.95
C LEU A 22 55.42 2.15 -25.44
N ALA A 23 56.17 3.08 -24.82
CA ALA A 23 56.15 3.28 -23.36
C ALA A 23 54.85 3.92 -22.84
N CYS A 24 54.29 4.83 -23.63
CA CYS A 24 53.02 5.48 -23.25
C CYS A 24 51.79 4.56 -23.36
N VAL A 25 51.78 3.62 -24.32
CA VAL A 25 50.69 2.66 -24.49
C VAL A 25 50.71 1.62 -23.36
N ALA A 26 51.89 1.21 -22.87
CA ALA A 26 52.01 0.28 -21.75
C ALA A 26 51.58 0.89 -20.38
N LEU A 27 51.71 2.23 -20.18
CA LEU A 27 51.24 2.91 -18.96
C LEU A 27 49.72 3.13 -18.93
N LEU A 28 49.07 3.20 -20.08
CA LEU A 28 47.59 3.43 -20.16
C LEU A 28 46.77 2.14 -19.86
N THR A 29 47.37 0.97 -19.93
CA THR A 29 46.66 -0.31 -19.65
C THR A 29 46.60 -0.66 -18.17
N LEU A 30 47.29 0.08 -17.28
CA LEU A 30 47.28 -0.12 -15.83
C LEU A 30 46.25 0.74 -15.08
N MET A 31 45.52 1.61 -15.76
CA MET A 31 44.32 2.24 -15.18
C MET A 31 43.19 1.20 -15.20
N GLY A 32 43.40 0.15 -14.40
CA GLY A 32 42.42 -0.88 -14.14
C GLY A 32 41.12 -0.32 -13.65
N CYS A 33 40.05 -0.87 -14.18
CA CYS A 33 38.69 -0.72 -13.73
C CYS A 33 38.61 -0.60 -12.21
N GLY A 34 38.51 0.62 -11.70
CA GLY A 34 37.95 0.85 -10.39
C GLY A 34 36.54 0.29 -10.47
N SER A 35 36.31 -0.89 -9.92
CA SER A 35 34.97 -1.40 -9.70
C SER A 35 34.27 -0.35 -8.86
N LEU A 36 33.39 0.42 -9.52
CA LEU A 36 32.35 1.18 -8.86
C LEU A 36 31.51 0.15 -8.09
N SER A 37 31.97 -0.19 -6.90
CA SER A 37 31.18 -0.88 -5.92
C SER A 37 29.97 0.03 -5.64
N SER A 38 28.93 -0.12 -6.47
CA SER A 38 27.65 0.44 -6.15
C SER A 38 27.23 -0.27 -4.87
N ASN A 39 27.38 0.38 -3.73
CA ASN A 39 26.73 -0.01 -2.50
C ASN A 39 25.24 -0.06 -2.81
N LYS A 40 24.75 -1.16 -3.35
CA LYS A 40 23.33 -1.45 -3.45
C LYS A 40 22.83 -1.50 -2.02
N GLN A 41 22.37 -0.34 -1.53
CA GLN A 41 21.72 -0.29 -0.24
C GLN A 41 20.53 -1.25 -0.30
N VAL A 42 20.64 -2.36 0.41
CA VAL A 42 19.55 -3.32 0.53
C VAL A 42 18.35 -2.59 1.08
N ILE A 43 17.31 -2.42 0.23
CA ILE A 43 16.07 -1.80 0.63
C ILE A 43 15.33 -2.81 1.50
N PRO A 44 14.95 -2.47 2.75
CA PRO A 44 14.22 -3.41 3.60
C PRO A 44 12.87 -3.77 2.96
N PRO A 45 12.34 -4.96 3.25
CA PRO A 45 11.03 -5.36 2.74
C PRO A 45 9.92 -4.48 3.32
N CYS A 46 8.85 -4.28 2.53
CA CYS A 46 7.64 -3.61 2.99
C CYS A 46 6.92 -4.42 4.08
N PRO A 47 6.20 -3.74 5.02
CA PRO A 47 5.29 -4.42 5.93
C PRO A 47 4.28 -5.29 5.19
N LYS A 48 3.98 -6.47 5.73
CA LYS A 48 2.92 -7.33 5.19
C LYS A 48 1.56 -6.75 5.50
N ILE A 49 0.62 -6.87 4.55
CA ILE A 49 -0.74 -6.37 4.71
C ILE A 49 -1.72 -7.54 4.59
N PHE A 50 -2.64 -7.60 5.54
CA PHE A 50 -3.62 -8.66 5.65
C PHE A 50 -5.03 -8.07 5.68
N LEU A 51 -5.92 -8.63 4.86
CA LEU A 51 -7.35 -8.40 4.96
C LEU A 51 -7.95 -9.42 5.95
N LEU A 52 -8.60 -8.92 7.01
CA LEU A 52 -9.25 -9.79 8.00
C LEU A 52 -10.50 -10.41 7.39
N LYS A 53 -10.50 -11.75 7.26
CA LYS A 53 -11.59 -12.50 6.61
C LYS A 53 -12.95 -12.32 7.28
N ASP A 54 -12.99 -12.24 8.60
CA ASP A 54 -14.23 -12.06 9.38
C ASP A 54 -14.69 -10.58 9.45
N ALA A 55 -13.86 -9.66 8.98
CA ALA A 55 -14.14 -8.22 8.92
C ALA A 55 -14.02 -7.64 7.50
N ASN A 56 -14.06 -8.46 6.45
CA ASN A 56 -13.99 -7.98 5.08
C ASN A 56 -15.37 -7.66 4.49
N THR A 57 -16.46 -8.00 5.18
CA THR A 57 -17.84 -7.75 4.78
C THR A 57 -18.62 -7.11 5.92
N LEU A 58 -19.67 -6.37 5.56
CA LEU A 58 -20.64 -5.78 6.47
C LEU A 58 -22.03 -5.88 5.85
N THR A 59 -22.93 -6.63 6.47
CA THR A 59 -24.36 -6.59 6.16
C THR A 59 -25.07 -5.83 7.27
N VAL A 60 -25.82 -4.80 6.90
CA VAL A 60 -26.64 -4.00 7.81
C VAL A 60 -28.12 -4.33 7.57
N PHE A 61 -28.83 -4.67 8.63
CA PHE A 61 -30.27 -4.93 8.60
C PHE A 61 -31.06 -3.76 9.20
N ASN A 62 -32.23 -3.50 8.67
CA ASN A 62 -33.12 -2.46 9.17
C ASN A 62 -33.87 -2.86 10.45
N SER A 63 -34.09 -4.16 10.65
CA SER A 63 -34.76 -4.72 11.82
C SER A 63 -33.78 -5.38 12.79
N LYS A 64 -34.16 -5.42 14.07
CA LYS A 64 -33.41 -6.16 15.10
C LYS A 64 -33.60 -7.68 15.01
N LYS A 65 -34.60 -8.15 14.27
CA LYS A 65 -34.85 -9.58 13.97
C LYS A 65 -34.26 -9.89 12.60
N GLU A 66 -33.00 -10.12 12.62
CA GLU A 66 -32.15 -10.41 11.49
C GLU A 66 -32.56 -11.70 10.83
N THR A 67 -32.85 -11.71 9.53
CA THR A 67 -32.59 -12.90 8.71
C THR A 67 -33.22 -12.85 7.32
N ASP A 68 -34.08 -11.87 7.02
CA ASP A 68 -34.71 -11.81 5.70
C ASP A 68 -33.93 -10.89 4.75
N ILE A 69 -33.81 -11.32 3.52
CA ILE A 69 -33.15 -10.54 2.44
C ILE A 69 -33.82 -9.18 2.24
N ILE A 70 -35.14 -9.12 2.48
CA ILE A 70 -35.89 -7.87 2.35
C ILE A 70 -35.56 -6.83 3.41
N ASP A 71 -35.00 -7.24 4.56
CA ASP A 71 -34.61 -6.37 5.65
C ASP A 71 -33.19 -5.83 5.49
N ILE A 72 -32.45 -6.26 4.47
CA ILE A 72 -31.10 -5.76 4.22
C ILE A 72 -31.19 -4.27 3.88
N PHE A 73 -30.52 -3.45 4.69
CA PHE A 73 -30.33 -2.03 4.45
C PHE A 73 -29.13 -1.76 3.52
N SER A 74 -27.99 -2.43 3.76
CA SER A 74 -26.80 -2.33 2.90
C SER A 74 -25.89 -3.51 3.06
N ASP A 75 -25.14 -3.81 1.99
CA ASP A 75 -24.01 -4.71 1.99
C ASP A 75 -22.77 -3.99 1.51
N VAL A 76 -21.66 -4.18 2.24
CA VAL A 76 -20.35 -3.63 1.90
C VAL A 76 -19.32 -4.74 1.95
N SER A 77 -18.43 -4.80 0.97
CA SER A 77 -17.29 -5.72 1.00
C SER A 77 -16.01 -5.06 0.52
N ILE A 78 -14.90 -5.39 1.16
CA ILE A 78 -13.56 -5.10 0.64
C ILE A 78 -13.23 -6.21 -0.35
N ILE A 79 -13.18 -5.87 -1.64
CA ILE A 79 -12.97 -6.85 -2.72
C ILE A 79 -11.52 -6.92 -3.20
N ASN A 80 -10.74 -5.85 -2.98
CA ASN A 80 -9.33 -5.81 -3.35
C ASN A 80 -8.61 -4.69 -2.60
N PHE A 81 -7.28 -4.81 -2.49
CA PHE A 81 -6.42 -3.71 -2.07
C PHE A 81 -5.08 -3.76 -2.79
N LYS A 82 -4.43 -2.61 -2.92
CA LYS A 82 -3.05 -2.48 -3.42
C LYS A 82 -2.29 -1.54 -2.50
N ALA A 83 -1.03 -1.86 -2.25
CA ALA A 83 -0.17 -1.04 -1.42
C ALA A 83 1.17 -0.79 -2.08
N GLN A 84 1.72 0.38 -1.81
CA GLN A 84 3.08 0.77 -2.15
C GLN A 84 3.72 1.33 -0.90
N CYS A 85 4.96 0.99 -0.62
CA CYS A 85 5.70 1.55 0.48
C CYS A 85 7.00 2.22 0.02
N GLY A 86 7.44 3.20 0.81
CA GLY A 86 8.73 3.85 0.67
C GLY A 86 9.35 4.11 2.04
N PHE A 87 10.67 4.17 2.09
CA PHE A 87 11.41 4.49 3.32
C PHE A 87 11.96 5.90 3.24
N ASN A 88 11.95 6.62 4.35
CA ASN A 88 12.68 7.88 4.43
C ASN A 88 14.21 7.64 4.35
N LYS A 89 14.99 8.68 4.05
CA LYS A 89 16.45 8.58 3.90
C LYS A 89 17.15 8.03 5.15
N LYS A 90 16.62 8.32 6.34
CA LYS A 90 17.16 7.88 7.63
C LYS A 90 16.67 6.47 8.03
N ARG A 91 15.74 5.87 7.27
CA ARG A 91 15.12 4.57 7.58
C ARG A 91 14.49 4.50 8.98
N THR A 92 13.91 5.59 9.43
CA THR A 92 13.17 5.68 10.69
C THR A 92 11.66 5.71 10.49
N GLU A 93 11.20 5.73 9.23
CA GLU A 93 9.79 5.80 8.87
C GLU A 93 9.55 5.05 7.55
N VAL A 94 8.48 4.28 7.53
CA VAL A 94 7.88 3.72 6.31
C VAL A 94 6.65 4.52 5.96
N SER A 95 6.61 5.09 4.76
CA SER A 95 5.41 5.68 4.19
C SER A 95 4.68 4.63 3.36
N LEU A 96 3.41 4.38 3.65
CA LEU A 96 2.56 3.40 2.99
C LEU A 96 1.42 4.13 2.28
N SER A 97 1.31 3.95 0.97
CA SER A 97 0.14 4.35 0.18
C SER A 97 -0.73 3.13 -0.09
N LEU A 98 -1.91 3.10 0.51
CA LEU A 98 -2.85 2.00 0.46
C LEU A 98 -4.08 2.42 -0.33
N ARG A 99 -4.45 1.63 -1.35
CA ARG A 99 -5.68 1.76 -2.12
C ARG A 99 -6.57 0.57 -1.83
N ILE A 100 -7.78 0.83 -1.35
CA ILE A 100 -8.75 -0.20 -0.97
C ILE A 100 -9.95 -0.05 -1.90
N LEU A 101 -10.37 -1.15 -2.51
CA LEU A 101 -11.53 -1.22 -3.39
C LEU A 101 -12.69 -1.87 -2.64
N PHE A 102 -13.75 -1.10 -2.48
CA PHE A 102 -15.01 -1.54 -1.89
C PHE A 102 -16.04 -1.84 -2.97
N ASP A 103 -16.88 -2.82 -2.71
CA ASP A 103 -18.14 -3.06 -3.40
C ASP A 103 -19.25 -2.72 -2.41
N VAL A 104 -20.08 -1.73 -2.75
CA VAL A 104 -21.11 -1.19 -1.89
C VAL A 104 -22.45 -1.38 -2.56
N SER A 105 -23.38 -2.03 -1.89
CA SER A 105 -24.74 -2.18 -2.38
C SER A 105 -25.78 -1.68 -1.36
N ARG A 106 -26.84 -1.13 -1.89
CA ARG A 106 -28.02 -0.70 -1.17
C ARG A 106 -29.05 -1.83 -1.20
N GLY A 107 -29.48 -2.28 -0.04
CA GLY A 107 -30.49 -3.31 0.09
C GLY A 107 -31.92 -2.79 -0.10
N PRO A 108 -32.93 -3.71 -0.15
CA PRO A 108 -34.35 -3.35 -0.34
C PRO A 108 -34.91 -2.44 0.75
N ALA A 109 -34.42 -2.58 2.00
CA ALA A 109 -34.86 -1.77 3.12
C ALA A 109 -34.34 -0.32 3.09
N ASN A 110 -33.35 -0.01 2.26
CA ASN A 110 -32.75 1.33 2.18
C ASN A 110 -33.55 2.26 1.28
N LYS A 111 -34.26 3.19 1.88
CA LYS A 111 -35.02 4.24 1.17
C LYS A 111 -34.23 5.53 0.97
N ASN A 112 -33.09 5.70 1.66
CA ASN A 112 -32.37 6.98 1.74
C ASN A 112 -31.34 7.18 0.61
N GLN A 113 -31.16 6.23 -0.28
CA GLN A 113 -30.18 6.27 -1.38
C GLN A 113 -28.73 6.55 -0.92
N SER A 114 -28.42 6.29 0.35
CA SER A 114 -27.09 6.47 0.92
C SER A 114 -26.69 5.28 1.78
N VAL A 115 -25.38 5.00 1.82
CA VAL A 115 -24.77 3.96 2.66
C VAL A 115 -23.55 4.57 3.34
N GLY A 116 -23.54 4.55 4.67
CA GLY A 116 -22.40 4.91 5.50
C GLY A 116 -21.77 3.69 6.14
N PHE A 117 -20.46 3.63 6.19
CA PHE A 117 -19.70 2.60 6.90
C PHE A 117 -18.31 3.11 7.26
N ASP A 118 -17.70 2.45 8.22
CA ASP A 118 -16.33 2.72 8.62
C ASP A 118 -15.44 1.53 8.27
N TYR A 119 -14.20 1.78 7.89
CA TYR A 119 -13.17 0.76 7.81
C TYR A 119 -11.95 1.17 8.65
N PHE A 120 -11.10 0.23 8.97
CA PHE A 120 -9.90 0.51 9.76
C PHE A 120 -8.64 -0.05 9.10
N VAL A 121 -7.54 0.59 9.48
CA VAL A 121 -6.19 0.07 9.29
C VAL A 121 -5.54 -0.02 10.66
N ALA A 122 -5.03 -1.21 11.00
CA ALA A 122 -4.44 -1.47 12.32
C ALA A 122 -3.02 -2.04 12.20
N ILE A 123 -2.16 -1.63 13.12
CA ILE A 123 -0.79 -2.11 13.29
C ILE A 123 -0.65 -2.57 14.74
N PRO A 124 -0.81 -3.89 15.03
CA PRO A 124 -0.85 -4.40 16.40
C PRO A 124 0.38 -4.07 17.25
N LYS A 125 1.56 -3.90 16.60
CA LYS A 125 2.78 -3.50 17.30
C LYS A 125 2.61 -2.21 18.13
N PHE A 126 1.73 -1.32 17.73
CA PHE A 126 1.48 -0.06 18.44
C PHE A 126 0.32 -0.11 19.43
N HIS A 127 -0.32 -1.28 19.61
CA HIS A 127 -1.34 -1.42 20.64
C HIS A 127 -0.72 -1.32 22.06
N PRO A 128 -1.35 -0.63 23.03
CA PRO A 128 -2.67 0.01 23.00
C PRO A 128 -2.68 1.48 22.56
N SER A 129 -1.59 2.01 22.01
CA SER A 129 -1.53 3.40 21.55
C SER A 129 -2.60 3.68 20.46
N PRO A 130 -3.20 4.89 20.42
CA PRO A 130 -4.11 5.31 19.36
C PRO A 130 -3.52 5.22 17.95
N SER A 131 -2.19 5.28 17.83
CA SER A 131 -1.47 5.06 16.56
C SER A 131 -1.56 3.62 16.05
N GLY A 132 -1.95 2.67 16.91
CA GLY A 132 -2.10 1.25 16.56
C GLY A 132 -3.32 0.93 15.71
N LYS A 133 -4.32 1.82 15.67
CA LYS A 133 -5.52 1.65 14.84
C LYS A 133 -6.09 2.98 14.42
N LYS A 134 -6.37 3.13 13.13
CA LYS A 134 -7.06 4.30 12.57
C LYS A 134 -8.33 3.88 11.85
N VAL A 135 -9.42 4.57 12.12
CA VAL A 135 -10.74 4.34 11.53
C VAL A 135 -11.04 5.46 10.54
N PHE A 136 -11.62 5.11 9.40
CA PHE A 136 -11.92 6.00 8.29
C PHE A 136 -13.40 5.86 7.93
N PRO A 137 -14.19 6.95 8.06
CA PRO A 137 -15.59 6.95 7.66
C PRO A 137 -15.74 7.11 6.15
N ILE A 138 -16.68 6.36 5.58
CA ILE A 138 -17.08 6.42 4.17
C ILE A 138 -18.58 6.66 4.09
N ASN A 139 -18.98 7.61 3.23
CA ASN A 139 -20.37 7.86 2.89
C ASN A 139 -20.54 7.79 1.37
N VAL A 140 -21.46 6.96 0.92
CA VAL A 140 -21.74 6.70 -0.49
C VAL A 140 -23.16 7.15 -0.81
N MET A 141 -23.31 7.96 -1.86
CA MET A 141 -24.61 8.40 -2.39
C MET A 141 -24.88 7.70 -3.73
N PHE A 142 -26.03 7.06 -3.84
CA PHE A 142 -26.48 6.39 -5.07
C PHE A 142 -27.36 7.34 -5.90
N LYS A 143 -26.99 7.55 -7.16
CA LYS A 143 -27.74 8.42 -8.08
C LYS A 143 -28.72 7.61 -8.91
N GLY A 144 -29.97 8.11 -9.01
CA GLY A 144 -31.02 7.47 -9.78
C GLY A 144 -31.35 6.07 -9.26
N ASN A 145 -31.51 5.12 -10.16
CA ASN A 145 -31.89 3.74 -9.84
C ASN A 145 -30.68 2.82 -9.49
N LYS A 146 -29.49 3.38 -9.33
CA LYS A 146 -28.32 2.58 -8.97
C LYS A 146 -28.45 2.06 -7.54
N ASN A 147 -28.22 0.76 -7.38
CA ASN A 147 -28.25 0.10 -6.07
C ASN A 147 -26.89 -0.53 -5.69
N ARG A 148 -25.90 -0.49 -6.59
CA ARG A 148 -24.54 -1.04 -6.36
C ARG A 148 -23.50 -0.17 -7.05
N MET A 149 -22.35 -0.01 -6.37
CA MET A 149 -21.20 0.68 -6.95
C MET A 149 -19.89 0.21 -6.33
N LYS A 150 -18.82 0.35 -7.11
CA LYS A 150 -17.46 0.15 -6.61
C LYS A 150 -16.85 1.50 -6.26
N LEU A 151 -16.26 1.57 -5.08
CA LEU A 151 -15.58 2.76 -4.56
C LEU A 151 -14.12 2.40 -4.28
N MET A 152 -13.20 3.26 -4.70
CA MET A 152 -11.79 3.16 -4.31
C MET A 152 -11.44 4.30 -3.35
N ASP A 153 -10.95 3.94 -2.16
CA ASP A 153 -10.38 4.91 -1.23
C ASP A 153 -8.86 4.79 -1.17
N ARG A 154 -8.19 5.91 -0.92
CA ARG A 154 -6.73 5.99 -0.80
C ARG A 154 -6.35 6.56 0.55
N VAL A 155 -5.52 5.82 1.26
CA VAL A 155 -4.99 6.20 2.57
C VAL A 155 -3.48 6.23 2.55
N GLU A 156 -2.90 7.28 3.12
CA GLU A 156 -1.48 7.36 3.38
C GLU A 156 -1.20 7.22 4.88
N ILE A 157 -0.32 6.30 5.21
CA ILE A 157 0.04 5.97 6.58
C ILE A 157 1.55 6.09 6.72
N LYS A 158 1.99 6.82 7.74
CA LYS A 158 3.39 6.89 8.15
C LYS A 158 3.60 6.04 9.38
N VAL A 159 4.48 5.08 9.26
CA VAL A 159 4.79 4.09 10.29
C VAL A 159 6.19 4.35 10.81
N PRO A 160 6.36 4.82 12.05
CA PRO A 160 7.67 4.92 12.65
C PRO A 160 8.26 3.53 12.86
N ILE A 161 9.51 3.35 12.47
CA ILE A 161 10.22 2.07 12.57
C ILE A 161 11.51 2.22 13.37
N SER A 162 11.91 1.15 14.05
CA SER A 162 13.18 1.10 14.77
C SER A 162 14.36 0.83 13.84
N THR A 163 15.58 1.05 14.32
CA THR A 163 16.81 0.72 13.60
C THR A 163 16.96 -0.78 13.33
N LYS A 164 16.36 -1.62 14.18
CA LYS A 164 16.24 -3.08 14.01
C LYS A 164 14.89 -3.43 13.38
N TYR A 165 14.61 -2.85 12.22
CA TYR A 165 13.34 -3.06 11.54
C TYR A 165 13.19 -4.50 11.06
N ASP A 166 12.10 -5.16 11.51
CA ASP A 166 11.56 -6.39 10.91
C ASP A 166 10.18 -6.10 10.33
N ALA A 167 10.01 -6.31 9.02
CA ALA A 167 8.76 -6.08 8.32
C ALA A 167 7.58 -6.88 8.89
N ASN A 168 7.85 -8.08 9.44
CA ASN A 168 6.80 -8.94 10.00
C ASN A 168 6.21 -8.37 11.29
N GLU A 169 7.02 -7.71 12.13
CA GLU A 169 6.53 -7.06 13.35
C GLU A 169 5.59 -5.89 13.08
N TYR A 170 5.73 -5.24 11.93
CA TYR A 170 4.90 -4.10 11.51
C TYR A 170 3.75 -4.52 10.59
N SER A 171 3.31 -5.78 10.67
CA SER A 171 2.17 -6.26 9.89
C SER A 171 0.95 -5.37 10.05
N ILE A 172 0.27 -5.10 8.93
CA ILE A 172 -0.85 -4.18 8.84
C ILE A 172 -2.11 -4.99 8.55
N TYR A 173 -3.17 -4.69 9.26
CA TYR A 173 -4.46 -5.35 9.11
C TYR A 173 -5.51 -4.36 8.65
N ILE A 174 -6.30 -4.76 7.64
CA ILE A 174 -7.40 -3.99 7.07
C ILE A 174 -8.70 -4.74 7.36
N GLY A 175 -9.74 -3.99 7.70
CA GLY A 175 -11.09 -4.55 7.87
C GLY A 175 -12.15 -3.46 7.94
N ILE A 176 -13.40 -3.85 7.77
CA ILE A 176 -14.55 -2.99 8.04
C ILE A 176 -14.74 -2.94 9.55
N GLN A 177 -15.03 -1.75 10.07
CA GLN A 177 -15.29 -1.57 11.49
C GLN A 177 -16.68 -2.12 11.82
N LEU A 178 -16.70 -3.28 12.47
CA LEU A 178 -17.92 -4.01 12.82
C LEU A 178 -18.26 -3.83 14.30
N THR A 179 -19.54 -3.85 14.60
CA THR A 179 -20.03 -4.11 15.97
C THR A 179 -19.84 -5.59 16.34
N SER A 180 -19.91 -5.91 17.63
CA SER A 180 -19.80 -7.29 18.10
C SER A 180 -20.85 -8.23 17.46
N ASN A 181 -22.07 -7.74 17.24
CA ASN A 181 -23.13 -8.51 16.61
C ASN A 181 -22.84 -8.77 15.11
N GLN A 182 -22.39 -7.75 14.38
CA GLN A 182 -22.02 -7.88 12.98
C GLN A 182 -20.85 -8.85 12.78
N LEU A 183 -19.85 -8.78 13.67
CA LEU A 183 -18.74 -9.74 13.65
C LEU A 183 -19.20 -11.18 13.93
N LYS A 184 -20.09 -11.35 14.91
CA LYS A 184 -20.71 -12.65 15.22
C LYS A 184 -21.48 -13.20 14.00
N TYR A 185 -22.28 -12.35 13.36
CA TYR A 185 -23.01 -12.71 12.12
C TYR A 185 -22.06 -13.19 11.03
N ASN A 186 -21.01 -12.42 10.72
CA ASN A 186 -20.04 -12.81 9.69
C ASN A 186 -19.40 -14.18 9.99
N ARG A 187 -19.00 -14.42 11.25
CA ARG A 187 -18.41 -15.69 11.67
C ARG A 187 -19.37 -16.86 11.53
N GLN A 188 -20.65 -16.65 11.81
CA GLN A 188 -21.70 -17.67 11.61
C GLN A 188 -21.85 -18.01 10.11
N GLN A 189 -21.92 -16.99 9.23
CA GLN A 189 -22.00 -17.20 7.77
C GLN A 189 -20.77 -17.96 7.24
N MET A 190 -19.57 -17.59 7.69
CA MET A 190 -18.35 -18.30 7.29
C MET A 190 -18.38 -19.76 7.69
N ASN A 191 -18.82 -20.09 8.90
CA ASN A 191 -18.91 -21.45 9.40
C ASN A 191 -19.96 -22.28 8.65
N GLN A 192 -21.06 -21.68 8.22
CA GLN A 192 -22.08 -22.35 7.39
C GLN A 192 -21.56 -22.68 5.98
N ASN A 193 -20.79 -21.78 5.40
CA ASN A 193 -20.19 -21.97 4.07
C ASN A 193 -19.07 -23.03 4.06
N LEU A 194 -18.38 -23.24 5.18
CA LEU A 194 -17.38 -24.31 5.33
C LEU A 194 -17.98 -25.71 5.51
N ARG A 195 -19.28 -25.83 5.83
CA ARG A 195 -19.98 -27.10 6.06
C ARG A 195 -20.73 -27.59 4.82
N ARG A 196 -20.76 -26.80 3.75
CA ARG A 196 -21.34 -27.14 2.44
C ARG A 196 -20.26 -27.60 1.46
#